data_9de8660b29d6937489f2bcd8b5371652
#
_entry.id   9de8660b29d6937489f2bcd8b5371652
#
_cell.length_a   1.000
_cell.length_b   1.000
_cell.length_c   1.000
_cell.angle_alpha   90.00
_cell.angle_beta   90.00
_cell.angle_gamma   90.00
#
_symmetry.space_group_name_H-M   'P 1'
#
loop_
_entity.id
_entity.type
_entity.pdbx_description
1 polymer ?
#
loop_
_entity_poly.entity_id
_entity_poly.type
_entity_poly.pdbx_seq_one_letter_code
_entity_poly.pdbx_strand_id
1 'polypeptide(L)'
;MPGIADVNLSRRSFVRGSLMLGAASPFLLSACSSGSNSGGGSSGGGGTLNWLTWSDHYSTDQLAKVSASTKITGRPKLFSDNADAFLQVKQTGPQFDQVSADALWVKKYMESGLIQPFDLSSIGASSELYSMAKNFDFLNDPKGAIGYPFSWSTVQIYYNPAKVKTPPTSWDSLTDPQYKGLIVAENIPTDLMAIAGIATGSKSPYAQAPDQISSASNFLGSLKPNIIKLASQNNEIISMMASGEAAIGFTNLGTDVRVKNAGGPELQSAYPPEGTIGFIDSEMITAKGNNSALVKPFLDAMQRSDFIVQNFTTNWRPLFNEKAAKALTDDPKTAEAAKRLFMDNPEKALSMTLKGPAQDQQAYTEAFNRVFGA
;
A
#
# COMPACT_ATOMS: atom_id res chain seq x y z
N MET A 1 37.38 -8.11 43.13
CA MET A 1 38.73 -7.61 42.74
C MET A 1 39.02 -8.15 41.36
N PRO A 2 39.47 -7.37 40.37
CA PRO A 2 39.30 -5.93 40.03
C PRO A 2 38.32 -5.73 38.85
N GLY A 3 37.56 -4.72 38.67
CA GLY A 3 37.88 -3.36 38.32
C GLY A 3 37.77 -3.20 36.81
N ILE A 4 36.54 -2.87 36.24
CA ILE A 4 36.38 -2.52 34.83
C ILE A 4 36.34 -0.99 34.77
N ALA A 5 37.33 -0.45 34.04
CA ALA A 5 37.50 0.98 33.83
C ALA A 5 36.57 1.50 32.73
N ASP A 6 35.96 2.64 33.04
CA ASP A 6 35.18 3.47 32.11
C ASP A 6 36.10 4.02 31.01
N VAL A 7 35.69 3.82 29.75
CA VAL A 7 36.30 4.52 28.61
C VAL A 7 35.31 5.57 28.08
N ASN A 8 35.50 6.80 28.50
CA ASN A 8 34.92 8.00 27.92
C ASN A 8 35.57 8.30 26.57
N LEU A 9 34.84 8.16 25.47
CA LEU A 9 35.25 8.62 24.15
C LEU A 9 34.68 10.02 23.86
N SER A 10 35.54 11.01 24.04
CA SER A 10 35.35 12.41 23.71
C SER A 10 35.26 12.62 22.18
N ARG A 11 34.21 13.33 21.75
CA ARG A 11 34.06 13.89 20.39
C ARG A 11 34.99 15.10 20.26
N ARG A 12 36.19 14.96 19.72
CA ARG A 12 36.99 16.03 19.09
C ARG A 12 38.37 15.47 18.76
N SER A 13 38.61 15.12 17.48
CA SER A 13 39.92 15.16 16.85
C SER A 13 39.96 14.34 15.57
N PHE A 14 39.59 14.94 14.46
CA PHE A 14 40.09 14.51 13.15
C PHE A 14 40.09 15.70 12.18
N VAL A 15 41.06 16.58 12.40
CA VAL A 15 41.56 17.51 11.37
C VAL A 15 43.04 17.59 11.55
N ARG A 16 43.79 17.03 10.59
CA ARG A 16 45.07 17.55 10.09
C ARG A 16 45.92 16.46 9.44
N GLY A 17 46.25 16.72 8.19
CA GLY A 17 47.59 16.39 7.67
C GLY A 17 47.59 15.27 6.63
N SER A 18 47.63 15.63 5.36
CA SER A 18 48.87 15.52 4.57
C SER A 18 48.67 16.02 3.15
N LEU A 19 49.33 17.12 2.85
CA LEU A 19 49.71 17.51 1.49
C LEU A 19 50.89 16.63 1.04
N MET A 20 50.91 16.20 -0.24
CA MET A 20 52.05 16.31 -1.15
C MET A 20 51.72 15.77 -2.54
N LEU A 21 51.85 16.64 -3.51
CA LEU A 21 52.57 16.61 -4.81
C LEU A 21 52.37 15.33 -5.66
N GLY A 22 51.92 15.37 -6.88
CA GLY A 22 52.16 16.28 -7.98
C GLY A 22 52.46 15.44 -9.22
N ALA A 23 51.75 15.60 -10.29
CA ALA A 23 52.28 15.47 -11.67
C ALA A 23 51.18 15.93 -12.67
N ALA A 24 51.53 16.98 -13.33
CA ALA A 24 50.75 17.53 -14.45
C ALA A 24 51.02 16.73 -15.74
N SER A 25 49.99 16.59 -16.56
CA SER A 25 50.16 16.59 -18.05
C SER A 25 48.79 16.81 -18.70
N PRO A 26 48.78 17.33 -19.96
CA PRO A 26 47.85 18.37 -20.32
C PRO A 26 46.78 18.02 -21.34
N PHE A 27 45.78 18.89 -21.35
CA PHE A 27 44.94 19.34 -22.48
C PHE A 27 44.69 18.44 -23.71
N LEU A 28 43.41 18.16 -23.92
CA LEU A 28 42.83 18.41 -25.26
C LEU A 28 41.40 19.01 -25.08
N LEU A 29 41.34 20.30 -25.29
CA LEU A 29 40.13 21.04 -25.61
C LEU A 29 39.63 20.57 -27.00
N SER A 30 38.38 20.15 -27.05
CA SER A 30 37.63 20.17 -28.30
C SER A 30 36.36 20.96 -28.12
N ALA A 31 36.35 22.06 -28.82
CA ALA A 31 35.35 23.10 -28.79
C ALA A 31 34.04 22.70 -29.47
N CYS A 32 32.96 23.22 -28.94
CA CYS A 32 31.74 23.73 -29.56
C CYS A 32 31.35 23.23 -30.94
N SER A 33 30.12 22.66 -30.99
CA SER A 33 29.22 22.95 -32.08
C SER A 33 27.82 23.12 -31.54
N SER A 34 27.37 24.35 -31.48
CA SER A 34 25.98 24.75 -31.40
C SER A 34 25.24 24.30 -32.64
N GLY A 35 24.27 23.44 -32.48
CA GLY A 35 23.36 22.99 -33.52
C GLY A 35 21.97 22.88 -32.95
N SER A 36 21.22 23.99 -33.00
CA SER A 36 19.77 23.99 -32.90
C SER A 36 19.20 23.13 -34.02
N ASN A 37 18.55 22.03 -33.65
CA ASN A 37 17.64 21.36 -34.56
C ASN A 37 16.35 20.98 -33.84
N SER A 38 15.34 21.80 -34.06
CA SER A 38 13.93 21.48 -33.89
C SER A 38 13.56 20.41 -34.92
N GLY A 39 13.24 19.22 -34.47
CA GLY A 39 12.74 18.17 -35.32
C GLY A 39 12.05 17.10 -34.48
N GLY A 40 10.72 17.09 -34.54
CA GLY A 40 9.89 16.06 -33.91
C GLY A 40 10.28 14.68 -34.44
N GLY A 41 10.45 13.75 -33.50
CA GLY A 41 10.66 12.35 -33.75
C GLY A 41 10.34 11.59 -32.50
N SER A 42 9.17 10.96 -32.48
CA SER A 42 8.78 9.95 -31.52
C SER A 42 9.84 8.85 -31.53
N SER A 43 10.72 8.88 -30.57
CA SER A 43 11.63 7.76 -30.29
C SER A 43 11.49 7.42 -28.82
N GLY A 44 11.14 6.18 -28.53
CA GLY A 44 11.01 5.62 -27.19
C GLY A 44 12.27 5.86 -26.35
N GLY A 45 12.34 7.05 -25.75
CA GLY A 45 13.42 7.46 -24.87
C GLY A 45 13.25 6.79 -23.51
N GLY A 46 14.18 5.91 -23.19
CA GLY A 46 14.30 5.39 -21.82
C GLY A 46 14.63 6.49 -20.83
N GLY A 47 14.49 6.18 -19.55
CA GLY A 47 14.77 7.16 -18.49
C GLY A 47 14.53 6.59 -17.10
N THR A 48 14.67 7.45 -16.11
CA THR A 48 14.36 7.11 -14.71
C THR A 48 13.03 7.75 -14.31
N LEU A 49 12.17 6.92 -13.71
CA LEU A 49 10.88 7.33 -13.17
C LEU A 49 10.92 7.17 -11.63
N ASN A 50 10.70 8.25 -10.92
CA ASN A 50 10.62 8.25 -9.47
C ASN A 50 9.16 8.01 -9.02
N TRP A 51 8.97 6.92 -8.31
CA TRP A 51 7.64 6.43 -7.92
C TRP A 51 7.51 6.35 -6.41
N LEU A 52 6.62 7.13 -5.83
CA LEU A 52 6.27 7.05 -4.40
C LEU A 52 5.14 6.02 -4.25
N THR A 53 5.41 4.90 -3.57
CA THR A 53 4.53 3.73 -3.60
C THR A 53 4.61 2.86 -2.35
N TRP A 54 3.72 1.87 -2.27
CA TRP A 54 3.75 0.78 -1.29
C TRP A 54 4.73 -0.32 -1.72
N SER A 55 5.25 -1.06 -0.73
CA SER A 55 6.23 -2.13 -0.96
C SER A 55 5.70 -3.33 -1.77
N ASP A 56 4.39 -3.52 -1.78
CA ASP A 56 3.70 -4.64 -2.43
C ASP A 56 3.02 -4.26 -3.77
N HIS A 57 3.31 -3.05 -4.29
CA HIS A 57 2.85 -2.63 -5.62
C HIS A 57 3.75 -3.13 -6.75
N TYR A 58 4.88 -3.72 -6.44
CA TYR A 58 5.82 -4.25 -7.42
C TYR A 58 6.55 -5.48 -6.90
N SER A 59 7.18 -6.20 -7.83
CA SER A 59 8.24 -7.14 -7.52
C SER A 59 9.52 -6.71 -8.25
N THR A 60 10.68 -7.11 -7.71
CA THR A 60 11.97 -6.81 -8.34
C THR A 60 12.05 -7.38 -9.75
N ASP A 61 11.54 -8.60 -9.96
CA ASP A 61 11.54 -9.25 -11.28
C ASP A 61 10.63 -8.54 -12.27
N GLN A 62 9.46 -8.05 -11.80
CA GLN A 62 8.56 -7.24 -12.62
C GLN A 62 9.24 -5.95 -13.06
N LEU A 63 9.87 -5.20 -12.14
CA LEU A 63 10.60 -3.97 -12.48
C LEU A 63 11.75 -4.23 -13.46
N ALA A 64 12.49 -5.32 -13.30
CA ALA A 64 13.56 -5.69 -14.21
C ALA A 64 13.04 -5.95 -15.64
N LYS A 65 11.93 -6.70 -15.77
CA LYS A 65 11.30 -6.96 -17.07
C LYS A 65 10.75 -5.68 -17.71
N VAL A 66 10.09 -4.82 -16.93
CA VAL A 66 9.58 -3.52 -17.40
C VAL A 66 10.75 -2.67 -17.92
N SER A 67 11.84 -2.58 -17.15
CA SER A 67 13.04 -1.83 -17.58
C SER A 67 13.65 -2.41 -18.85
N ALA A 68 13.74 -3.72 -18.98
CA ALA A 68 14.26 -4.36 -20.18
C ALA A 68 13.42 -4.06 -21.44
N SER A 69 12.07 -4.04 -21.29
CA SER A 69 11.15 -3.85 -22.40
C SER A 69 10.96 -2.38 -22.80
N THR A 70 10.92 -1.47 -21.82
CA THR A 70 10.60 -0.05 -22.04
C THR A 70 11.80 0.88 -22.03
N LYS A 71 12.96 0.42 -21.52
CA LYS A 71 14.13 1.23 -21.18
C LYS A 71 13.83 2.26 -20.06
N ILE A 72 12.71 2.12 -19.33
CA ILE A 72 12.36 2.97 -18.21
C ILE A 72 12.73 2.24 -16.91
N THR A 73 13.56 2.87 -16.10
CA THR A 73 13.93 2.35 -14.77
C THR A 73 13.03 2.96 -13.72
N GLY A 74 12.09 2.20 -13.19
CA GLY A 74 11.28 2.60 -12.04
C GLY A 74 12.13 2.62 -10.76
N ARG A 75 12.10 3.73 -10.03
CA ARG A 75 12.73 3.90 -8.70
C ARG A 75 11.65 4.07 -7.64
N PRO A 76 11.20 2.99 -7.00
CA PRO A 76 10.24 3.09 -5.92
C PRO A 76 10.88 3.72 -4.69
N LYS A 77 10.17 4.68 -4.08
CA LYS A 77 10.38 5.17 -2.72
C LYS A 77 9.15 4.77 -1.91
N LEU A 78 9.38 4.15 -0.77
CA LEU A 78 8.29 3.64 0.07
C LEU A 78 7.78 4.71 1.02
N PHE A 79 6.50 4.62 1.34
CA PHE A 79 5.86 5.37 2.40
C PHE A 79 5.07 4.41 3.32
N SER A 80 4.68 4.89 4.50
CA SER A 80 3.99 4.07 5.50
C SER A 80 2.48 4.28 5.53
N ASP A 81 2.02 5.47 5.15
CA ASP A 81 0.60 5.82 5.10
C ASP A 81 0.32 6.92 4.06
N ASN A 82 -0.94 7.05 3.67
CA ASN A 82 -1.38 8.01 2.66
C ASN A 82 -1.16 9.47 3.06
N ALA A 83 -1.23 9.81 4.36
CA ALA A 83 -1.03 11.19 4.82
C ALA A 83 0.44 11.60 4.67
N ASP A 84 1.37 10.69 4.98
CA ASP A 84 2.80 10.88 4.77
C ASP A 84 3.10 11.05 3.27
N ALA A 85 2.58 10.14 2.42
CA ALA A 85 2.75 10.24 0.97
C ALA A 85 2.24 11.57 0.41
N PHE A 86 1.05 12.00 0.84
CA PHE A 86 0.46 13.28 0.43
C PHE A 86 1.35 14.46 0.81
N LEU A 87 1.87 14.48 2.05
CA LEU A 87 2.75 15.54 2.52
C LEU A 87 4.08 15.55 1.76
N GLN A 88 4.67 14.38 1.47
CA GLN A 88 5.88 14.28 0.69
C GLN A 88 5.69 14.88 -0.71
N VAL A 89 4.64 14.52 -1.43
CA VAL A 89 4.36 15.08 -2.77
C VAL A 89 4.12 16.60 -2.69
N LYS A 90 3.39 17.06 -1.68
CA LYS A 90 3.11 18.50 -1.48
C LYS A 90 4.37 19.31 -1.19
N GLN A 91 5.31 18.77 -0.43
CA GLN A 91 6.51 19.49 0.01
C GLN A 91 7.64 19.44 -1.01
N THR A 92 7.80 18.30 -1.72
CA THR A 92 8.97 18.07 -2.58
C THR A 92 8.74 18.40 -4.06
N GLY A 93 7.48 18.66 -4.45
CA GLY A 93 7.11 19.07 -5.82
C GLY A 93 7.55 18.06 -6.88
N PRO A 94 8.56 18.39 -7.72
CA PRO A 94 8.92 17.61 -8.90
C PRO A 94 9.73 16.33 -8.61
N GLN A 95 9.97 15.98 -7.35
CA GLN A 95 10.77 14.81 -6.98
C GLN A 95 10.14 13.49 -7.44
N PHE A 96 8.81 13.41 -7.48
CA PHE A 96 8.09 12.21 -7.87
C PHE A 96 7.34 12.42 -9.17
N ASP A 97 7.39 11.42 -10.06
CA ASP A 97 6.71 11.38 -11.34
C ASP A 97 5.36 10.66 -11.24
N GLN A 98 5.32 9.64 -10.38
CA GLN A 98 4.16 8.81 -10.08
C GLN A 98 3.97 8.66 -8.56
N VAL A 99 2.73 8.57 -8.12
CA VAL A 99 2.39 8.30 -6.72
C VAL A 99 1.22 7.32 -6.64
N SER A 100 1.31 6.38 -5.69
CA SER A 100 0.22 5.47 -5.34
C SER A 100 -0.57 6.01 -4.16
N ALA A 101 -1.88 5.80 -4.15
CA ALA A 101 -2.71 6.10 -2.98
C ALA A 101 -4.02 5.30 -2.99
N ASP A 102 -4.64 5.20 -1.81
CA ASP A 102 -5.99 4.68 -1.68
C ASP A 102 -6.99 5.62 -2.36
N ALA A 103 -8.05 5.06 -2.93
CA ALA A 103 -9.01 5.73 -3.78
C ALA A 103 -9.55 7.06 -3.25
N LEU A 104 -9.93 7.14 -1.96
CA LEU A 104 -10.49 8.37 -1.40
C LEU A 104 -9.45 9.49 -1.19
N TRP A 105 -8.16 9.16 -1.23
CA TRP A 105 -7.08 10.14 -1.23
C TRP A 105 -6.86 10.77 -2.60
N VAL A 106 -7.18 10.06 -3.69
CA VAL A 106 -6.98 10.53 -5.07
C VAL A 106 -7.66 11.89 -5.30
N LYS A 107 -8.90 12.04 -4.82
CA LYS A 107 -9.64 13.30 -4.91
C LYS A 107 -8.92 14.44 -4.19
N LYS A 108 -8.37 14.19 -3.00
CA LYS A 108 -7.61 15.17 -2.23
C LYS A 108 -6.32 15.60 -2.93
N TYR A 109 -5.63 14.68 -3.60
CA TYR A 109 -4.49 15.00 -4.46
C TYR A 109 -4.89 15.91 -5.61
N MET A 110 -6.02 15.60 -6.29
CA MET A 110 -6.53 16.38 -7.40
C MET A 110 -6.95 17.79 -6.97
N GLU A 111 -7.72 17.93 -5.92
CA GLU A 111 -8.17 19.21 -5.34
C GLU A 111 -6.99 20.09 -4.90
N SER A 112 -5.89 19.47 -4.48
CA SER A 112 -4.65 20.16 -4.09
C SER A 112 -3.74 20.49 -5.27
N GLY A 113 -4.11 20.16 -6.51
CA GLY A 113 -3.30 20.37 -7.70
C GLY A 113 -1.98 19.60 -7.74
N LEU A 114 -1.92 18.46 -7.05
CA LEU A 114 -0.71 17.64 -6.92
C LEU A 114 -0.60 16.55 -7.99
N ILE A 115 -1.71 16.19 -8.63
CA ILE A 115 -1.78 15.23 -9.73
C ILE A 115 -2.46 15.86 -10.94
N GLN A 116 -2.30 15.22 -12.08
CA GLN A 116 -2.92 15.65 -13.32
C GLN A 116 -3.83 14.57 -13.90
N PRO A 117 -4.95 14.93 -14.53
CA PRO A 117 -5.81 13.98 -15.22
C PRO A 117 -5.14 13.47 -16.49
N PHE A 118 -5.55 12.29 -16.92
CA PHE A 118 -5.06 11.66 -18.14
C PHE A 118 -6.18 10.87 -18.85
N ASP A 119 -6.00 10.63 -20.13
CA ASP A 119 -6.86 9.70 -20.86
C ASP A 119 -6.49 8.25 -20.46
N LEU A 120 -7.42 7.55 -19.81
CA LEU A 120 -7.22 6.15 -19.38
C LEU A 120 -6.93 5.24 -20.58
N SER A 121 -7.56 5.49 -21.74
CA SER A 121 -7.37 4.70 -22.96
C SER A 121 -5.96 4.84 -23.55
N SER A 122 -5.23 5.91 -23.19
CA SER A 122 -3.84 6.09 -23.57
C SER A 122 -2.85 5.15 -22.89
N ILE A 123 -3.33 4.34 -21.92
CA ILE A 123 -2.60 3.26 -21.26
C ILE A 123 -3.18 1.96 -21.81
N GLY A 124 -2.44 1.24 -22.67
CA GLY A 124 -2.93 0.05 -23.38
C GLY A 124 -3.49 -1.04 -22.45
N ALA A 125 -2.81 -1.24 -21.29
CA ALA A 125 -3.25 -2.18 -20.25
C ALA A 125 -4.64 -1.86 -19.68
N SER A 126 -5.16 -0.64 -19.85
CA SER A 126 -6.51 -0.30 -19.43
C SER A 126 -7.59 -1.09 -20.18
N SER A 127 -7.30 -1.59 -21.36
CA SER A 127 -8.19 -2.47 -22.12
C SER A 127 -8.43 -3.81 -21.41
N GLU A 128 -7.48 -4.23 -20.59
CA GLU A 128 -7.50 -5.49 -19.83
C GLU A 128 -8.15 -5.35 -18.44
N LEU A 129 -8.58 -4.14 -18.02
CA LEU A 129 -9.27 -3.92 -16.74
C LEU A 129 -10.68 -4.50 -16.76
N TYR A 130 -11.14 -4.97 -15.59
CA TYR A 130 -12.58 -5.21 -15.36
C TYR A 130 -13.39 -3.97 -15.75
N SER A 131 -14.55 -4.19 -16.36
CA SER A 131 -15.42 -3.09 -16.83
C SER A 131 -15.77 -2.11 -15.72
N MET A 132 -16.08 -2.62 -14.51
CA MET A 132 -16.41 -1.77 -13.36
C MET A 132 -15.25 -0.86 -12.94
N ALA A 133 -14.00 -1.33 -13.03
CA ALA A 133 -12.83 -0.58 -12.60
C ALA A 133 -12.57 0.65 -13.47
N LYS A 134 -13.02 0.65 -14.72
CA LYS A 134 -12.90 1.79 -15.63
C LYS A 134 -13.84 2.96 -15.27
N ASN A 135 -14.87 2.69 -14.47
CA ASN A 135 -15.98 3.60 -14.21
C ASN A 135 -16.11 4.00 -12.73
N PHE A 136 -15.05 3.83 -11.93
CA PHE A 136 -15.08 4.32 -10.56
C PHE A 136 -15.13 5.86 -10.50
N ASP A 137 -16.22 6.42 -10.00
CA ASP A 137 -16.44 7.87 -9.92
C ASP A 137 -15.33 8.61 -9.16
N PHE A 138 -14.74 7.96 -8.15
CA PHE A 138 -13.66 8.55 -7.35
C PHE A 138 -12.30 8.58 -8.08
N LEU A 139 -12.16 7.89 -9.21
CA LEU A 139 -10.98 7.92 -10.08
C LEU A 139 -11.17 8.75 -11.35
N ASN A 140 -12.32 9.40 -11.49
CA ASN A 140 -12.66 10.17 -12.67
C ASN A 140 -12.94 11.64 -12.32
N ASP A 141 -12.50 12.53 -13.20
CA ASP A 141 -12.72 13.97 -13.19
C ASP A 141 -13.30 14.35 -14.57
N PRO A 142 -14.02 15.46 -14.71
CA PRO A 142 -14.47 15.92 -16.03
C PRO A 142 -13.39 16.06 -17.10
N LYS A 143 -12.12 16.16 -16.69
CA LYS A 143 -10.96 16.26 -17.59
C LYS A 143 -10.30 14.93 -17.93
N GLY A 144 -10.77 13.83 -17.38
CA GLY A 144 -10.24 12.48 -17.60
C GLY A 144 -10.04 11.69 -16.31
N ALA A 145 -9.38 10.54 -16.41
CA ALA A 145 -9.02 9.73 -15.24
C ALA A 145 -7.98 10.47 -14.39
N ILE A 146 -8.13 10.39 -13.07
CA ILE A 146 -7.20 10.96 -12.09
C ILE A 146 -6.41 9.89 -11.33
N GLY A 147 -6.73 8.61 -11.57
CA GLY A 147 -6.01 7.45 -11.05
C GLY A 147 -6.25 6.22 -11.92
N TYR A 148 -5.25 5.37 -12.04
CA TYR A 148 -5.36 4.05 -12.66
C TYR A 148 -5.65 3.03 -11.54
N PRO A 149 -6.76 2.28 -11.57
CA PRO A 149 -7.08 1.30 -10.54
C PRO A 149 -6.08 0.14 -10.62
N PHE A 150 -5.39 -0.11 -9.51
CA PHE A 150 -4.33 -1.12 -9.45
C PHE A 150 -4.79 -2.41 -8.78
N SER A 151 -5.23 -2.32 -7.52
CA SER A 151 -5.49 -3.43 -6.63
C SER A 151 -6.58 -3.07 -5.63
N TRP A 152 -7.18 -4.08 -5.00
CA TRP A 152 -8.09 -3.87 -3.87
C TRP A 152 -7.70 -4.75 -2.69
N SER A 153 -8.20 -4.43 -1.51
CA SER A 153 -8.20 -5.34 -0.37
C SER A 153 -9.35 -5.03 0.56
N THR A 154 -9.77 -6.05 1.33
CA THR A 154 -10.67 -5.90 2.46
C THR A 154 -9.95 -6.33 3.73
N VAL A 155 -10.27 -5.73 4.86
CA VAL A 155 -9.83 -6.23 6.16
C VAL A 155 -10.73 -7.39 6.57
N GLN A 156 -10.11 -8.54 6.86
CA GLN A 156 -10.80 -9.76 7.32
C GLN A 156 -10.19 -10.26 8.62
N ILE A 157 -10.93 -11.10 9.31
CA ILE A 157 -10.43 -11.83 10.48
C ILE A 157 -9.78 -13.11 9.98
N TYR A 158 -8.52 -13.33 10.36
CA TYR A 158 -7.77 -14.57 10.12
C TYR A 158 -7.47 -15.24 11.45
N TYR A 159 -7.57 -16.56 11.49
CA TYR A 159 -7.27 -17.31 12.71
C TYR A 159 -6.63 -18.66 12.42
N ASN A 160 -5.83 -19.12 13.38
CA ASN A 160 -5.23 -20.44 13.35
C ASN A 160 -6.21 -21.47 14.01
N PRO A 161 -6.83 -22.38 13.24
CA PRO A 161 -7.84 -23.31 13.78
C PRO A 161 -7.26 -24.32 14.77
N ALA A 162 -5.94 -24.53 14.78
CA ALA A 162 -5.30 -25.39 15.78
C ALA A 162 -5.24 -24.74 17.17
N LYS A 163 -5.21 -23.39 17.25
CA LYS A 163 -5.14 -22.62 18.50
C LYS A 163 -6.49 -22.04 18.91
N VAL A 164 -7.34 -21.71 17.94
CA VAL A 164 -8.63 -21.05 18.15
C VAL A 164 -9.74 -22.05 17.89
N LYS A 165 -10.29 -22.61 18.98
CA LYS A 165 -11.31 -23.68 18.89
C LYS A 165 -12.70 -23.14 18.53
N THR A 166 -13.05 -21.96 19.00
CA THR A 166 -14.28 -21.25 18.64
C THR A 166 -13.92 -20.18 17.62
N PRO A 167 -14.29 -20.32 16.34
CA PRO A 167 -13.95 -19.33 15.32
C PRO A 167 -14.56 -17.97 15.62
N PRO A 168 -13.78 -16.87 15.52
CA PRO A 168 -14.35 -15.51 15.51
C PRO A 168 -15.09 -15.28 14.19
N THR A 169 -16.38 -14.97 14.25
CA THR A 169 -17.24 -14.82 13.08
C THR A 169 -17.71 -13.39 12.83
N SER A 170 -17.48 -12.47 13.77
CA SER A 170 -17.92 -11.09 13.73
C SER A 170 -16.90 -10.19 14.44
N TRP A 171 -16.98 -8.89 14.24
CA TRP A 171 -16.15 -7.95 15.00
C TRP A 171 -16.42 -8.05 16.50
N ASP A 172 -17.70 -8.15 16.88
CA ASP A 172 -18.10 -8.26 18.29
C ASP A 172 -17.52 -9.51 18.96
N SER A 173 -17.47 -10.64 18.24
CA SER A 173 -16.90 -11.88 18.76
C SER A 173 -15.43 -11.77 19.17
N LEU A 174 -14.66 -10.82 18.61
CA LEU A 174 -13.27 -10.59 18.98
C LEU A 174 -13.11 -10.02 20.39
N THR A 175 -14.18 -9.51 21.01
CA THR A 175 -14.17 -9.03 22.41
C THR A 175 -14.27 -10.14 23.45
N ASP A 176 -14.57 -11.36 23.03
CA ASP A 176 -14.69 -12.51 23.94
C ASP A 176 -13.37 -12.73 24.72
N PRO A 177 -13.43 -12.83 26.07
CA PRO A 177 -12.25 -13.04 26.90
C PRO A 177 -11.45 -14.31 26.60
N GLN A 178 -12.03 -15.29 25.89
CA GLN A 178 -11.32 -16.49 25.44
C GLN A 178 -10.15 -16.17 24.50
N TYR A 179 -10.17 -15.00 23.84
CA TYR A 179 -9.12 -14.55 22.92
C TYR A 179 -8.06 -13.66 23.58
N LYS A 180 -8.06 -13.57 24.92
CA LYS A 180 -7.12 -12.72 25.66
C LYS A 180 -5.67 -12.92 25.23
N GLY A 181 -5.03 -11.85 24.73
CA GLY A 181 -3.63 -11.86 24.31
C GLY A 181 -3.35 -12.69 23.07
N LEU A 182 -4.35 -12.99 22.23
CA LEU A 182 -4.19 -13.79 21.01
C LEU A 182 -4.27 -12.97 19.71
N ILE A 183 -4.70 -11.71 19.78
CA ILE A 183 -5.03 -10.89 18.60
C ILE A 183 -3.88 -9.95 18.26
N VAL A 184 -3.51 -9.88 16.99
CA VAL A 184 -2.68 -8.84 16.40
C VAL A 184 -3.49 -8.02 15.38
N ALA A 185 -3.30 -6.70 15.36
CA ALA A 185 -3.95 -5.78 14.41
C ALA A 185 -2.98 -4.69 13.95
N GLU A 186 -3.30 -4.01 12.85
CA GLU A 186 -2.52 -2.85 12.40
C GLU A 186 -2.73 -1.64 13.32
N ASN A 187 -1.65 -0.90 13.60
CA ASN A 187 -1.68 0.33 14.39
C ASN A 187 -2.07 1.53 13.52
N ILE A 188 -3.30 1.51 13.01
CA ILE A 188 -3.88 2.62 12.24
C ILE A 188 -5.11 3.13 13.01
N PRO A 189 -4.96 4.21 13.81
CA PRO A 189 -6.03 4.71 14.68
C PRO A 189 -7.36 4.92 13.94
N THR A 190 -7.32 5.55 12.78
CA THR A 190 -8.52 5.85 11.98
C THR A 190 -9.24 4.58 11.54
N ASP A 191 -8.50 3.56 11.10
CA ASP A 191 -9.06 2.29 10.64
C ASP A 191 -9.65 1.47 11.80
N LEU A 192 -8.95 1.44 12.93
CA LEU A 192 -9.45 0.75 14.12
C LEU A 192 -10.73 1.40 14.65
N MET A 193 -10.80 2.74 14.66
CA MET A 193 -12.02 3.47 15.00
C MET A 193 -13.14 3.23 13.98
N ALA A 194 -12.82 3.10 12.69
CA ALA A 194 -13.80 2.80 11.66
C ALA A 194 -14.37 1.37 11.81
N ILE A 195 -13.51 0.37 12.04
CA ILE A 195 -13.92 -1.02 12.33
C ILE A 195 -14.81 -1.07 13.58
N ALA A 196 -14.40 -0.38 14.64
CA ALA A 196 -15.18 -0.30 15.87
C ALA A 196 -16.53 0.40 15.64
N GLY A 197 -16.57 1.42 14.79
CA GLY A 197 -17.81 2.06 14.36
C GLY A 197 -18.74 1.09 13.63
N ILE A 198 -18.23 0.29 12.70
CA ILE A 198 -18.99 -0.76 12.00
C ILE A 198 -19.52 -1.78 13.02
N ALA A 199 -18.68 -2.27 13.93
CA ALA A 199 -19.05 -3.21 14.97
C ALA A 199 -20.18 -2.68 15.87
N THR A 200 -20.23 -1.37 16.07
CA THR A 200 -21.28 -0.69 16.87
C THR A 200 -22.42 -0.11 16.04
N GLY A 201 -22.51 -0.46 14.74
CA GLY A 201 -23.64 -0.15 13.87
C GLY A 201 -23.55 1.17 13.10
N SER A 202 -22.40 1.85 13.08
CA SER A 202 -22.22 3.05 12.27
C SER A 202 -22.29 2.71 10.77
N LYS A 203 -23.06 3.51 10.03
CA LYS A 203 -23.17 3.44 8.57
C LYS A 203 -22.18 4.36 7.85
N SER A 204 -21.54 5.25 8.60
CA SER A 204 -20.53 6.19 8.09
C SER A 204 -19.27 6.13 8.96
N PRO A 205 -18.51 5.02 8.91
CA PRO A 205 -17.46 4.73 9.88
C PRO A 205 -16.26 5.70 9.84
N TYR A 206 -16.14 6.53 8.80
CA TYR A 206 -15.16 7.62 8.71
C TYR A 206 -15.76 9.01 8.96
N ALA A 207 -17.08 9.09 9.28
CA ALA A 207 -17.79 10.32 9.58
C ALA A 207 -18.75 10.10 10.77
N GLN A 208 -18.23 9.51 11.86
CA GLN A 208 -19.00 9.19 13.06
C GLN A 208 -19.33 10.44 13.85
N ALA A 209 -20.59 10.50 14.36
CA ALA A 209 -21.00 11.51 15.33
C ALA A 209 -20.31 11.26 16.70
N PRO A 210 -20.27 12.26 17.62
CA PRO A 210 -19.55 12.12 18.89
C PRO A 210 -20.00 10.94 19.78
N ASP A 211 -21.27 10.59 19.75
CA ASP A 211 -21.84 9.44 20.46
C ASP A 211 -21.40 8.11 19.82
N GLN A 212 -21.30 8.06 18.52
CA GLN A 212 -20.77 6.91 17.78
C GLN A 212 -19.26 6.72 18.03
N ILE A 213 -18.48 7.82 18.05
CA ILE A 213 -17.05 7.79 18.42
C ILE A 213 -16.91 7.24 19.85
N SER A 214 -17.77 7.63 20.77
CA SER A 214 -17.76 7.12 22.14
C SER A 214 -18.07 5.62 22.19
N SER A 215 -19.06 5.16 21.43
CA SER A 215 -19.42 3.74 21.33
C SER A 215 -18.28 2.92 20.73
N ALA A 216 -17.65 3.42 19.65
CA ALA A 216 -16.49 2.80 19.03
C ALA A 216 -15.29 2.71 19.99
N SER A 217 -15.03 3.78 20.76
CA SER A 217 -13.97 3.79 21.78
C SER A 217 -14.22 2.75 22.88
N ASN A 218 -15.48 2.60 23.35
CA ASN A 218 -15.86 1.60 24.33
C ASN A 218 -15.66 0.17 23.79
N PHE A 219 -16.03 -0.06 22.52
CA PHE A 219 -15.78 -1.33 21.84
C PHE A 219 -14.28 -1.66 21.81
N LEU A 220 -13.42 -0.71 21.42
CA LEU A 220 -11.97 -0.88 21.43
C LEU A 220 -11.44 -1.13 22.86
N GLY A 221 -12.05 -0.51 23.87
CA GLY A 221 -11.74 -0.78 25.28
C GLY A 221 -12.01 -2.22 25.67
N SER A 222 -13.11 -2.81 25.19
CA SER A 222 -13.45 -4.22 25.39
C SER A 222 -12.53 -5.17 24.60
N LEU A 223 -12.07 -4.75 23.43
CA LEU A 223 -11.17 -5.51 22.57
C LEU A 223 -9.71 -5.50 23.07
N LYS A 224 -9.26 -4.41 23.69
CA LYS A 224 -7.87 -4.18 24.12
C LYS A 224 -7.24 -5.34 24.89
N PRO A 225 -7.89 -5.99 25.86
CA PRO A 225 -7.29 -7.12 26.59
C PRO A 225 -6.95 -8.32 25.71
N ASN A 226 -7.60 -8.45 24.55
CA ASN A 226 -7.42 -9.55 23.62
C ASN A 226 -6.29 -9.24 22.61
N ILE A 227 -5.90 -7.98 22.45
CA ILE A 227 -4.83 -7.55 21.56
C ILE A 227 -3.49 -7.75 22.26
N ILE A 228 -2.64 -8.60 21.68
CA ILE A 228 -1.25 -8.77 22.13
C ILE A 228 -0.36 -7.65 21.58
N LYS A 229 -0.65 -7.17 20.36
CA LYS A 229 0.14 -6.14 19.72
C LYS A 229 -0.65 -5.37 18.65
N LEU A 230 -0.40 -4.06 18.62
CA LEU A 230 -0.70 -3.22 17.47
C LEU A 230 0.57 -3.14 16.62
N ALA A 231 0.55 -3.76 15.43
CA ALA A 231 1.67 -3.87 14.53
C ALA A 231 1.81 -2.60 13.68
N SER A 232 3.04 -2.14 13.49
CA SER A 232 3.33 -0.94 12.69
C SER A 232 3.29 -1.21 11.18
N GLN A 233 3.38 -2.48 10.78
CA GLN A 233 3.42 -2.92 9.38
C GLN A 233 2.69 -4.26 9.21
N ASN A 234 2.06 -4.46 8.05
CA ASN A 234 1.37 -5.72 7.72
C ASN A 234 2.31 -6.94 7.78
N ASN A 235 3.57 -6.80 7.37
CA ASN A 235 4.55 -7.89 7.45
C ASN A 235 4.83 -8.35 8.88
N GLU A 236 4.67 -7.49 9.87
CA GLU A 236 4.80 -7.84 11.28
C GLU A 236 3.65 -8.76 11.71
N ILE A 237 2.41 -8.47 11.27
CA ILE A 237 1.25 -9.35 11.50
C ILE A 237 1.51 -10.74 10.91
N ILE A 238 1.99 -10.80 9.66
CA ILE A 238 2.32 -12.06 8.98
C ILE A 238 3.35 -12.83 9.79
N SER A 239 4.42 -12.19 10.25
CA SER A 239 5.47 -12.82 11.03
C SER A 239 4.96 -13.37 12.37
N MET A 240 4.14 -12.61 13.11
CA MET A 240 3.56 -13.03 14.38
C MET A 240 2.58 -14.19 14.23
N MET A 241 1.79 -14.20 13.15
CA MET A 241 0.88 -15.30 12.86
C MET A 241 1.64 -16.54 12.36
N ALA A 242 2.68 -16.37 11.55
CA ALA A 242 3.51 -17.47 11.05
C ALA A 242 4.29 -18.16 12.18
N SER A 243 4.85 -17.39 13.12
CA SER A 243 5.53 -17.93 14.31
C SER A 243 4.57 -18.53 15.33
N GLY A 244 3.27 -18.19 15.23
CA GLY A 244 2.25 -18.58 16.19
C GLY A 244 2.26 -17.77 17.49
N GLU A 245 2.93 -16.61 17.52
CA GLU A 245 2.86 -15.64 18.61
C GLU A 245 1.45 -15.04 18.70
N ALA A 246 0.83 -14.71 17.57
CA ALA A 246 -0.57 -14.38 17.47
C ALA A 246 -1.36 -15.54 16.86
N ALA A 247 -2.54 -15.83 17.41
CA ALA A 247 -3.44 -16.86 16.89
C ALA A 247 -4.58 -16.27 16.03
N ILE A 248 -4.87 -15.00 16.19
CA ILE A 248 -5.88 -14.25 15.45
C ILE A 248 -5.24 -12.96 14.94
N GLY A 249 -5.58 -12.57 13.72
CA GLY A 249 -5.24 -11.25 13.16
C GLY A 249 -6.40 -10.71 12.35
N PHE A 250 -6.64 -9.41 12.38
CA PHE A 250 -7.52 -8.79 11.40
C PHE A 250 -6.72 -7.80 10.55
N THR A 251 -6.70 -8.08 9.26
CA THR A 251 -5.82 -7.42 8.31
C THR A 251 -6.23 -7.73 6.86
N ASN A 252 -5.43 -7.33 5.92
CA ASN A 252 -5.69 -7.32 4.49
C ASN A 252 -5.80 -8.73 3.87
N LEU A 253 -6.50 -8.82 2.74
CA LEU A 253 -6.59 -10.02 1.91
C LEU A 253 -5.22 -10.63 1.60
N GLY A 254 -5.16 -11.95 1.48
CA GLY A 254 -3.95 -12.70 1.16
C GLY A 254 -3.03 -12.97 2.36
N THR A 255 -3.41 -12.56 3.56
CA THR A 255 -2.63 -12.83 4.78
C THR A 255 -2.46 -14.32 5.02
N ASP A 256 -3.50 -15.13 4.81
CA ASP A 256 -3.45 -16.59 4.91
C ASP A 256 -2.41 -17.20 3.96
N VAL A 257 -2.40 -16.77 2.71
CA VAL A 257 -1.43 -17.23 1.71
C VAL A 257 -0.01 -16.79 2.09
N ARG A 258 0.17 -15.55 2.54
CA ARG A 258 1.47 -15.03 2.96
C ARG A 258 2.02 -15.71 4.21
N VAL A 259 1.17 -15.99 5.19
CA VAL A 259 1.53 -16.75 6.40
C VAL A 259 1.96 -18.17 6.03
N LYS A 260 1.21 -18.86 5.17
CA LYS A 260 1.56 -20.20 4.68
C LYS A 260 2.92 -20.20 3.95
N ASN A 261 3.15 -19.22 3.07
CA ASN A 261 4.43 -19.09 2.35
C ASN A 261 5.61 -18.72 3.26
N ALA A 262 5.36 -18.08 4.40
CA ALA A 262 6.36 -17.84 5.44
C ALA A 262 6.63 -19.06 6.33
N GLY A 263 6.07 -20.24 6.00
CA GLY A 263 6.24 -21.48 6.78
C GLY A 263 5.32 -21.57 7.99
N GLY A 264 4.33 -20.68 8.10
CA GLY A 264 3.35 -20.66 9.18
C GLY A 264 2.20 -21.65 8.97
N PRO A 265 1.24 -21.67 9.91
CA PRO A 265 0.07 -22.54 9.86
C PRO A 265 -0.88 -22.17 8.73
N GLU A 266 -1.71 -23.12 8.32
CA GLU A 266 -2.84 -22.85 7.46
C GLU A 266 -3.91 -22.08 8.26
N LEU A 267 -4.20 -20.84 7.83
CA LEU A 267 -5.20 -20.01 8.48
C LEU A 267 -6.57 -20.20 7.83
N GLN A 268 -7.59 -19.99 8.63
CA GLN A 268 -8.95 -19.76 8.16
C GLN A 268 -9.29 -18.27 8.27
N SER A 269 -10.28 -17.82 7.49
CA SER A 269 -10.74 -16.43 7.50
C SER A 269 -12.24 -16.34 7.72
N ALA A 270 -12.67 -15.23 8.33
CA ALA A 270 -14.06 -14.84 8.46
C ALA A 270 -14.25 -13.42 7.91
N TYR A 271 -15.29 -13.23 7.10
CA TYR A 271 -15.75 -11.92 6.67
C TYR A 271 -16.87 -11.51 7.65
N PRO A 272 -16.69 -10.44 8.45
CA PRO A 272 -17.67 -10.05 9.45
C PRO A 272 -19.01 -9.65 8.82
N PRO A 273 -20.15 -10.16 9.33
CA PRO A 273 -21.47 -9.87 8.77
C PRO A 273 -21.89 -8.40 8.95
N GLU A 274 -21.29 -7.68 9.88
CA GLU A 274 -21.49 -6.24 10.08
C GLU A 274 -20.93 -5.41 8.92
N GLY A 275 -20.12 -6.03 8.06
CA GLY A 275 -19.32 -5.39 7.03
C GLY A 275 -17.89 -5.13 7.48
N THR A 276 -17.11 -4.57 6.59
CA THR A 276 -15.70 -4.28 6.85
C THR A 276 -15.24 -3.04 6.08
N ILE A 277 -14.03 -2.61 6.38
CA ILE A 277 -13.31 -1.60 5.62
C ILE A 277 -12.39 -2.26 4.58
N GLY A 278 -12.04 -1.50 3.56
CA GLY A 278 -11.07 -1.93 2.56
C GLY A 278 -10.61 -0.76 1.71
N PHE A 279 -9.75 -1.02 0.77
CA PHE A 279 -9.18 -0.01 -0.08
C PHE A 279 -9.13 -0.45 -1.54
N ILE A 280 -9.05 0.53 -2.41
CA ILE A 280 -8.70 0.40 -3.81
C ILE A 280 -7.47 1.26 -4.02
N ASP A 281 -6.37 0.63 -4.33
CA ASP A 281 -5.15 1.35 -4.67
C ASP A 281 -5.19 1.85 -6.09
N SER A 282 -4.66 3.03 -6.28
CA SER A 282 -4.61 3.72 -7.55
C SER A 282 -3.24 4.32 -7.82
N GLU A 283 -2.85 4.33 -9.08
CA GLU A 283 -1.62 4.94 -9.56
C GLU A 283 -1.92 6.26 -10.23
N MET A 284 -1.26 7.32 -9.80
CA MET A 284 -1.52 8.69 -10.23
C MET A 284 -0.29 9.32 -10.89
N ILE A 285 -0.52 10.20 -11.86
CA ILE A 285 0.52 11.01 -12.48
C ILE A 285 0.65 12.32 -11.71
N THR A 286 1.82 12.63 -11.17
CA THR A 286 2.02 13.89 -10.45
C THR A 286 2.00 15.09 -11.39
N ALA A 287 1.49 16.22 -10.91
CA ALA A 287 1.35 17.43 -11.75
C ALA A 287 2.69 18.10 -12.07
N LYS A 288 3.72 17.88 -11.25
CA LYS A 288 5.02 18.56 -11.33
C LYS A 288 6.21 17.62 -11.54
N GLY A 289 5.97 16.33 -11.76
CA GLY A 289 7.06 15.36 -12.00
C GLY A 289 7.89 15.72 -13.22
N ASN A 290 9.23 15.66 -13.05
CA ASN A 290 10.16 16.00 -14.12
C ASN A 290 10.08 15.06 -15.32
N ASN A 291 9.68 13.80 -15.07
CA ASN A 291 9.61 12.74 -16.06
C ASN A 291 8.19 12.18 -16.21
N SER A 292 7.17 12.99 -15.97
CA SER A 292 5.75 12.57 -16.03
C SER A 292 5.35 11.94 -17.36
N ALA A 293 6.05 12.28 -18.45
CA ALA A 293 5.86 11.65 -19.76
C ALA A 293 6.22 10.15 -19.78
N LEU A 294 7.07 9.69 -18.85
CA LEU A 294 7.44 8.28 -18.72
C LEU A 294 6.39 7.46 -17.95
N VAL A 295 5.46 8.11 -17.23
CA VAL A 295 4.50 7.41 -16.36
C VAL A 295 3.58 6.51 -17.16
N LYS A 296 2.97 7.00 -18.24
CA LYS A 296 2.03 6.21 -19.03
C LYS A 296 2.68 4.94 -19.63
N PRO A 297 3.82 5.00 -20.34
CA PRO A 297 4.44 3.80 -20.87
C PRO A 297 4.99 2.87 -19.76
N PHE A 298 5.43 3.41 -18.64
CA PHE A 298 5.83 2.61 -17.48
C PHE A 298 4.62 1.89 -16.87
N LEU A 299 3.54 2.62 -16.61
CA LEU A 299 2.31 2.08 -16.04
C LEU A 299 1.66 1.07 -16.97
N ASP A 300 1.64 1.32 -18.28
CA ASP A 300 1.19 0.37 -19.28
C ASP A 300 1.93 -0.96 -19.15
N ALA A 301 3.26 -0.93 -19.15
CA ALA A 301 4.06 -2.13 -18.99
C ALA A 301 3.87 -2.81 -17.63
N MET A 302 3.81 -2.04 -16.53
CA MET A 302 3.60 -2.60 -15.19
C MET A 302 2.27 -3.32 -15.06
N GLN A 303 1.22 -2.86 -15.75
CA GLN A 303 -0.16 -3.31 -15.58
C GLN A 303 -0.62 -4.33 -16.63
N ARG A 304 0.17 -4.59 -17.68
CA ARG A 304 -0.16 -5.65 -18.65
C ARG A 304 -0.19 -7.02 -17.99
N SER A 305 -1.10 -7.87 -18.42
CA SER A 305 -1.32 -9.19 -17.84
C SER A 305 -0.07 -10.07 -17.78
N ASP A 306 0.82 -9.99 -18.78
CA ASP A 306 2.08 -10.76 -18.85
C ASP A 306 3.16 -10.31 -17.85
N PHE A 307 3.05 -9.10 -17.32
CA PHE A 307 3.95 -8.57 -16.29
C PHE A 307 3.34 -8.59 -14.89
N ILE A 308 2.06 -8.22 -14.76
CA ILE A 308 1.44 -8.05 -13.44
C ILE A 308 1.20 -9.37 -12.71
N VAL A 309 1.11 -10.50 -13.41
CA VAL A 309 1.05 -11.84 -12.79
C VAL A 309 2.26 -12.13 -11.90
N GLN A 310 3.42 -11.53 -12.17
CA GLN A 310 4.59 -11.66 -11.29
C GLN A 310 4.45 -10.90 -9.98
N ASN A 311 3.78 -9.74 -10.02
CA ASN A 311 3.44 -9.04 -8.78
C ASN A 311 2.49 -9.91 -7.93
N PHE A 312 1.46 -10.48 -8.55
CA PHE A 312 0.52 -11.35 -7.84
C PHE A 312 1.24 -12.50 -7.15
N THR A 313 2.06 -13.27 -7.86
CA THR A 313 2.74 -14.45 -7.29
C THR A 313 3.80 -14.11 -6.25
N THR A 314 4.22 -12.85 -6.17
CA THR A 314 5.16 -12.36 -5.15
C THR A 314 4.42 -11.80 -3.93
N ASN A 315 3.41 -10.97 -4.16
CA ASN A 315 2.77 -10.16 -3.12
C ASN A 315 1.37 -10.66 -2.73
N TRP A 316 0.80 -11.57 -3.51
CA TRP A 316 -0.52 -12.17 -3.27
C TRP A 316 -1.60 -11.11 -3.05
N ARG A 317 -1.68 -10.16 -3.98
CA ARG A 317 -2.68 -9.10 -3.99
C ARG A 317 -3.65 -9.28 -5.14
N PRO A 318 -4.95 -9.03 -4.95
CA PRO A 318 -5.90 -9.03 -6.06
C PRO A 318 -5.61 -7.88 -7.04
N LEU A 319 -5.97 -8.07 -8.30
CA LEU A 319 -5.62 -7.19 -9.41
C LEU A 319 -6.86 -6.79 -10.20
N PHE A 320 -6.97 -5.53 -10.60
CA PHE A 320 -8.03 -5.08 -11.49
C PHE A 320 -7.85 -5.50 -12.96
N ASN A 321 -6.73 -6.12 -13.31
CA ASN A 321 -6.52 -6.70 -14.65
C ASN A 321 -7.29 -8.02 -14.78
N GLU A 322 -8.43 -7.99 -15.50
CA GLU A 322 -9.34 -9.13 -15.70
C GLU A 322 -8.66 -10.29 -16.43
N LYS A 323 -7.84 -9.97 -17.45
CA LYS A 323 -7.12 -10.98 -18.23
C LYS A 323 -6.08 -11.71 -17.37
N ALA A 324 -5.36 -10.99 -16.51
CA ALA A 324 -4.45 -11.59 -15.54
C ALA A 324 -5.20 -12.41 -14.49
N ALA A 325 -6.31 -11.87 -13.96
CA ALA A 325 -7.16 -12.56 -13.00
C ALA A 325 -7.65 -13.90 -13.55
N LYS A 326 -8.14 -13.90 -14.79
CA LYS A 326 -8.56 -15.14 -15.47
C LYS A 326 -7.40 -16.12 -15.60
N ALA A 327 -6.24 -15.69 -16.05
CA ALA A 327 -5.07 -16.56 -16.19
C ALA A 327 -4.67 -17.20 -14.85
N LEU A 328 -4.71 -16.43 -13.76
CA LEU A 328 -4.37 -16.88 -12.41
C LEU A 328 -5.43 -17.82 -11.81
N THR A 329 -6.71 -17.65 -12.15
CA THR A 329 -7.79 -18.54 -11.70
C THR A 329 -7.86 -19.84 -12.51
N ASP A 330 -7.34 -19.83 -13.74
CA ASP A 330 -7.28 -21.02 -14.62
C ASP A 330 -6.00 -21.86 -14.35
N ASP A 331 -4.93 -21.28 -13.80
CA ASP A 331 -3.70 -22.02 -13.46
C ASP A 331 -3.87 -22.78 -12.13
N PRO A 332 -3.76 -24.13 -12.12
CA PRO A 332 -3.90 -24.94 -10.91
C PRO A 332 -2.97 -24.52 -9.75
N LYS A 333 -1.84 -23.87 -10.04
CA LYS A 333 -0.87 -23.43 -9.02
C LYS A 333 -1.32 -22.19 -8.27
N THR A 334 -2.13 -21.36 -8.90
CA THR A 334 -2.56 -20.06 -8.36
C THR A 334 -4.07 -19.97 -8.15
N ALA A 335 -4.84 -20.88 -8.74
CA ALA A 335 -6.31 -20.83 -8.75
C ALA A 335 -6.94 -20.72 -7.36
N GLU A 336 -6.48 -21.50 -6.39
CA GLU A 336 -7.01 -21.47 -5.03
C GLU A 336 -6.76 -20.10 -4.38
N ALA A 337 -5.54 -19.60 -4.46
CA ALA A 337 -5.19 -18.29 -3.91
C ALA A 337 -5.94 -17.15 -4.63
N ALA A 338 -6.03 -17.19 -5.95
CA ALA A 338 -6.76 -16.19 -6.74
C ALA A 338 -8.25 -16.12 -6.35
N LYS A 339 -8.89 -17.28 -6.13
CA LYS A 339 -10.30 -17.35 -5.65
C LYS A 339 -10.45 -16.84 -4.22
N ARG A 340 -9.53 -17.16 -3.33
CA ARG A 340 -9.53 -16.62 -1.94
C ARG A 340 -9.40 -15.10 -1.92
N LEU A 341 -8.77 -14.53 -2.95
CA LEU A 341 -8.61 -13.09 -3.14
C LEU A 341 -9.76 -12.46 -3.96
N PHE A 342 -10.83 -13.22 -4.22
CA PHE A 342 -12.02 -12.78 -4.98
C PHE A 342 -11.71 -12.31 -6.41
N MET A 343 -10.64 -12.82 -7.03
CA MET A 343 -10.30 -12.42 -8.39
C MET A 343 -11.28 -12.99 -9.44
N ASP A 344 -12.04 -14.03 -9.10
CA ASP A 344 -13.16 -14.56 -9.90
C ASP A 344 -14.49 -13.84 -9.63
N ASN A 345 -14.58 -13.09 -8.52
CA ASN A 345 -15.78 -12.34 -8.14
C ASN A 345 -15.42 -11.06 -7.37
N PRO A 346 -14.83 -10.06 -8.03
CA PRO A 346 -14.34 -8.84 -7.36
C PRO A 346 -15.47 -8.00 -6.74
N GLU A 347 -16.72 -8.09 -7.25
CA GLU A 347 -17.86 -7.35 -6.71
C GLU A 347 -18.13 -7.69 -5.25
N LYS A 348 -17.91 -8.94 -4.85
CA LYS A 348 -18.07 -9.37 -3.45
C LYS A 348 -17.08 -8.65 -2.53
N ALA A 349 -15.83 -8.51 -2.97
CA ALA A 349 -14.83 -7.78 -2.21
C ALA A 349 -15.10 -6.27 -2.16
N LEU A 350 -15.65 -5.71 -3.25
CA LEU A 350 -15.89 -4.28 -3.39
C LEU A 350 -17.15 -3.78 -2.66
N SER A 351 -17.89 -4.66 -1.97
CA SER A 351 -18.99 -4.27 -1.07
C SER A 351 -18.52 -3.65 0.26
N MET A 352 -17.21 -3.53 0.48
CA MET A 352 -16.62 -2.91 1.68
C MET A 352 -16.83 -1.40 1.75
N THR A 353 -16.69 -0.84 2.95
CA THR A 353 -16.53 0.61 3.13
C THR A 353 -15.10 1.02 2.75
N LEU A 354 -14.94 1.94 1.80
CA LEU A 354 -13.62 2.40 1.40
C LEU A 354 -12.91 3.16 2.52
N LYS A 355 -11.65 2.81 2.77
CA LYS A 355 -10.76 3.54 3.67
C LYS A 355 -10.52 4.96 3.17
N GLY A 356 -10.53 5.91 4.09
CA GLY A 356 -10.29 7.31 3.78
C GLY A 356 -9.93 8.13 5.02
N PRO A 357 -9.69 9.43 4.84
CA PRO A 357 -9.49 10.31 5.97
C PRO A 357 -10.77 10.39 6.80
N ALA A 358 -10.64 10.38 8.13
CA ALA A 358 -11.79 10.67 8.98
C ALA A 358 -12.23 12.13 8.80
N GLN A 359 -13.53 12.37 8.88
CA GLN A 359 -14.09 13.72 8.83
C GLN A 359 -13.55 14.57 9.99
N ASP A 360 -13.47 13.99 11.20
CA ASP A 360 -12.82 14.57 12.37
C ASP A 360 -11.64 13.68 12.80
N GLN A 361 -10.49 13.89 12.15
CA GLN A 361 -9.28 13.13 12.41
C GLN A 361 -8.78 13.29 13.86
N GLN A 362 -8.97 14.48 14.45
CA GLN A 362 -8.54 14.74 15.81
C GLN A 362 -9.37 13.92 16.80
N ALA A 363 -10.70 13.95 16.68
CA ALA A 363 -11.59 13.19 17.57
C ALA A 363 -11.31 11.67 17.50
N TYR A 364 -11.03 11.12 16.32
CA TYR A 364 -10.65 9.70 16.15
C TYR A 364 -9.34 9.39 16.88
N THR A 365 -8.32 10.22 16.65
CA THR A 365 -7.01 10.04 17.29
C THR A 365 -7.09 10.14 18.80
N GLU A 366 -7.82 11.12 19.32
CA GLU A 366 -8.01 11.29 20.77
C GLU A 366 -8.79 10.11 21.39
N ALA A 367 -9.84 9.63 20.70
CA ALA A 367 -10.61 8.50 21.15
C ALA A 367 -9.78 7.21 21.19
N PHE A 368 -9.00 6.97 20.14
CA PHE A 368 -8.05 5.85 20.08
C PHE A 368 -6.99 5.94 21.18
N ASN A 369 -6.38 7.12 21.39
CA ASN A 369 -5.35 7.33 22.40
C ASN A 369 -5.88 7.17 23.85
N ARG A 370 -7.15 7.48 24.11
CA ARG A 370 -7.76 7.16 25.41
C ARG A 370 -7.77 5.66 25.72
N VAL A 371 -7.82 4.83 24.69
CA VAL A 371 -7.80 3.37 24.85
C VAL A 371 -6.37 2.81 24.86
N PHE A 372 -5.53 3.19 23.90
CA PHE A 372 -4.25 2.56 23.63
C PHE A 372 -3.02 3.41 24.00
N GLY A 373 -3.20 4.69 24.22
CA GLY A 373 -2.10 5.66 24.41
C GLY A 373 -1.53 5.75 25.84
N ALA A 374 -1.62 4.69 26.63
CA ALA A 374 -1.05 4.63 27.98
C ALA A 374 0.32 3.97 28.01
#